data_6807ca1889cd4fdddd0c06770bad2fc8
#
_entry.id   6807ca1889cd4fdddd0c06770bad2fc8
#
_cell.length_a   1.000
_cell.length_b   1.000
_cell.length_c   1.000
_cell.angle_alpha   90.00
_cell.angle_beta   90.00
_cell.angle_gamma   90.00
#
_symmetry.space_group_name_H-M   'P 1'
#
loop_
_entity.id
_entity.type
_entity.pdbx_description
1 polymer ?
#
loop_
_entity_poly.entity_id
_entity_poly.type
_entity_poly.pdbx_seq_one_letter_code
_entity_poly.pdbx_strand_id
1 'polypeptide(L)'
;GRGEYYWHRFFGHQPDLNFENPAVQDAMIGTLRFWLELGIDGFRLDAVPYLFEEEGTNCENLPRTHEYLKRVRKEIDQDFPDRVLLAEANQWPADVVEYFGQGDECHMAFHFPLMPRIFMSVRREQRYPISEILSQTPAIPDGCQWGIFLRNHDELTLEMVTDEERDYMYSEYAGDPRMKANIGIRRRLAPLLENSRDQMELFTALLLSLPGSPVLYYGDEIGMGDNIWLGDRDGVRTPMQWTPDRNAGFSNCDPGRLYLPVIMDPIYGYQGLNVESQMRTSTSLLHWTRRMIDTRKRHPTFGTGSFAELGASNPSILAFVREFGDDRVLCVNNLSRFPQPVELDLRRFEGVVPVEMLGGMHFPKVGALPYLLTLPGHGFYWFTLPAKRAEDV
;
A
#
# COMPACT_ATOMS: atom_id res chain seq x y z
N GLY A 1 6.14 30.80 -33.06
CA GLY A 1 6.87 29.67 -32.49
C GLY A 1 8.20 29.48 -33.25
N ARG A 2 9.20 28.88 -32.61
CA ARG A 2 10.53 28.60 -33.20
C ARG A 2 10.50 27.45 -34.21
N GLY A 3 9.34 26.76 -34.40
CA GLY A 3 9.22 25.61 -35.29
C GLY A 3 9.86 24.32 -34.73
N GLU A 4 10.19 24.34 -33.47
CA GLU A 4 10.78 23.22 -32.74
C GLU A 4 9.77 22.62 -31.78
N TYR A 5 9.87 21.31 -31.51
CA TYR A 5 9.02 20.56 -30.59
C TYR A 5 9.90 19.91 -29.50
N TYR A 6 9.32 19.65 -28.35
CA TYR A 6 9.94 18.87 -27.29
C TYR A 6 9.02 17.73 -26.89
N TRP A 7 9.60 16.66 -26.37
CA TRP A 7 8.83 15.53 -25.86
C TRP A 7 8.30 15.83 -24.46
N HIS A 8 7.08 15.44 -24.21
CA HIS A 8 6.48 15.40 -22.88
C HIS A 8 5.50 14.24 -22.79
N ARG A 9 5.71 13.35 -21.85
CA ARG A 9 4.82 12.20 -21.63
C ARG A 9 3.54 12.63 -20.93
N PHE A 10 3.64 13.54 -19.98
CA PHE A 10 2.54 14.02 -19.14
C PHE A 10 2.06 15.39 -19.60
N PHE A 11 2.30 16.43 -18.83
CA PHE A 11 1.79 17.78 -19.17
C PHE A 11 2.75 18.58 -20.04
N GLY A 12 2.20 19.41 -20.93
CA GLY A 12 2.99 20.23 -21.83
C GLY A 12 3.94 21.26 -21.16
N HIS A 13 3.79 21.50 -19.85
CA HIS A 13 4.71 22.30 -19.05
C HIS A 13 5.79 21.47 -18.34
N GLN A 14 5.82 20.17 -18.55
CA GLN A 14 6.75 19.21 -17.97
C GLN A 14 7.52 18.46 -19.07
N PRO A 15 8.50 19.12 -19.75
CA PRO A 15 9.32 18.45 -20.76
C PRO A 15 10.15 17.35 -20.12
N ASP A 16 10.22 16.20 -20.80
CA ASP A 16 11.01 15.06 -20.33
C ASP A 16 12.51 15.31 -20.59
N LEU A 17 13.34 14.73 -19.74
CA LEU A 17 14.79 14.74 -19.94
C LEU A 17 15.16 13.74 -21.05
N ASN A 18 16.08 14.14 -21.91
CA ASN A 18 16.56 13.26 -22.97
C ASN A 18 17.58 12.24 -22.43
N PHE A 19 17.10 11.09 -22.01
CA PHE A 19 17.95 9.99 -21.50
C PHE A 19 18.78 9.29 -22.60
N GLU A 20 18.51 9.53 -23.88
CA GLU A 20 19.41 9.13 -24.97
C GLU A 20 20.78 9.82 -24.88
N ASN A 21 20.85 10.97 -24.24
CA ASN A 21 22.09 11.68 -24.02
C ASN A 21 22.84 11.14 -22.78
N PRO A 22 24.02 10.52 -22.93
CA PRO A 22 24.77 9.99 -21.80
C PRO A 22 25.10 11.05 -20.72
N ALA A 23 25.26 12.33 -21.10
CA ALA A 23 25.50 13.38 -20.14
C ALA A 23 24.31 13.64 -19.21
N VAL A 24 23.07 13.40 -19.69
CA VAL A 24 21.86 13.45 -18.84
C VAL A 24 21.86 12.29 -17.85
N GLN A 25 22.19 11.07 -18.32
CA GLN A 25 22.30 9.90 -17.43
C GLN A 25 23.35 10.12 -16.34
N ASP A 26 24.52 10.63 -16.71
CA ASP A 26 25.61 10.94 -15.75
C ASP A 26 25.20 12.02 -14.74
N ALA A 27 24.50 13.06 -15.19
CA ALA A 27 24.01 14.13 -14.33
C ALA A 27 22.96 13.60 -13.33
N MET A 28 22.07 12.70 -13.76
CA MET A 28 21.07 12.09 -12.88
C MET A 28 21.72 11.14 -11.85
N ILE A 29 22.72 10.36 -12.25
CA ILE A 29 23.50 9.56 -11.29
C ILE A 29 24.23 10.48 -10.30
N GLY A 30 24.80 11.57 -10.78
CA GLY A 30 25.42 12.58 -9.91
C GLY A 30 24.42 13.18 -8.90
N THR A 31 23.18 13.39 -9.31
CA THR A 31 22.09 13.83 -8.40
C THR A 31 21.77 12.80 -7.34
N LEU A 32 21.68 11.52 -7.71
CA LEU A 32 21.46 10.43 -6.75
C LEU A 32 22.62 10.37 -5.74
N ARG A 33 23.87 10.42 -6.21
CA ARG A 33 25.06 10.42 -5.34
C ARG A 33 25.07 11.59 -4.36
N PHE A 34 24.76 12.80 -4.82
CA PHE A 34 24.66 13.98 -3.95
C PHE A 34 23.72 13.75 -2.76
N TRP A 35 22.53 13.20 -2.99
CA TRP A 35 21.57 12.95 -1.91
C TRP A 35 21.99 11.78 -1.02
N LEU A 36 22.60 10.73 -1.58
CA LEU A 36 23.14 9.60 -0.81
C LEU A 36 24.27 10.02 0.11
N GLU A 37 25.15 10.91 -0.35
CA GLU A 37 26.22 11.52 0.46
C GLU A 37 25.66 12.35 1.63
N LEU A 38 24.49 12.96 1.47
CA LEU A 38 23.78 13.62 2.57
C LEU A 38 23.14 12.63 3.56
N GLY A 39 23.13 11.33 3.26
CA GLY A 39 22.70 10.27 4.17
C GLY A 39 21.24 9.83 4.03
N ILE A 40 20.58 10.07 2.90
CA ILE A 40 19.26 9.46 2.66
C ILE A 40 19.38 7.95 2.41
N ASP A 41 18.29 7.21 2.67
CA ASP A 41 18.29 5.75 2.65
C ASP A 41 17.87 5.16 1.28
N GLY A 42 17.43 6.00 0.34
CA GLY A 42 17.07 5.52 -0.98
C GLY A 42 16.18 6.49 -1.76
N PHE A 43 15.65 6.01 -2.88
CA PHE A 43 14.85 6.80 -3.81
C PHE A 43 13.60 6.06 -4.27
N ARG A 44 12.50 6.78 -4.39
CA ARG A 44 11.40 6.43 -5.28
C ARG A 44 11.71 7.00 -6.66
N LEU A 45 11.78 6.11 -7.64
CA LEU A 45 12.01 6.47 -9.03
C LEU A 45 10.66 6.66 -9.71
N ASP A 46 10.33 7.91 -10.00
CA ASP A 46 9.07 8.33 -10.60
C ASP A 46 9.00 7.87 -12.05
N ALA A 47 7.86 7.31 -12.46
CA ALA A 47 7.52 7.03 -13.86
C ALA A 47 8.61 6.30 -14.65
N VAL A 48 9.29 5.34 -14.05
CA VAL A 48 10.44 4.64 -14.67
C VAL A 48 10.14 3.97 -16.01
N PRO A 49 8.92 3.50 -16.36
CA PRO A 49 8.64 2.93 -17.67
C PRO A 49 8.90 3.87 -18.85
N TYR A 50 8.95 5.17 -18.62
CA TYR A 50 8.91 6.21 -19.65
C TYR A 50 10.21 7.01 -19.78
N LEU A 51 11.37 6.45 -19.36
CA LEU A 51 12.65 7.19 -19.36
C LEU A 51 13.24 7.41 -20.75
N PHE A 52 12.96 6.51 -21.69
CA PHE A 52 13.51 6.56 -23.04
C PHE A 52 12.40 6.64 -24.08
N GLU A 53 12.64 7.36 -25.15
CA GLU A 53 11.77 7.47 -26.31
C GLU A 53 12.43 6.82 -27.53
N GLU A 54 11.67 5.98 -28.24
CA GLU A 54 12.13 5.32 -29.47
C GLU A 54 11.04 5.38 -30.54
N GLU A 55 11.40 5.93 -31.70
CA GLU A 55 10.45 6.08 -32.82
C GLU A 55 9.93 4.70 -33.27
N GLY A 56 8.63 4.59 -33.45
CA GLY A 56 7.96 3.34 -33.85
C GLY A 56 7.57 2.44 -32.69
N THR A 57 7.83 2.84 -31.46
CA THR A 57 7.39 2.14 -30.24
C THR A 57 6.35 2.96 -29.46
N ASN A 58 5.80 2.39 -28.37
CA ASN A 58 4.96 3.13 -27.41
C ASN A 58 5.79 3.94 -26.38
N CYS A 59 7.12 3.88 -26.45
CA CYS A 59 8.05 4.51 -25.50
C CYS A 59 7.84 4.04 -24.04
N GLU A 60 7.52 2.77 -23.84
CA GLU A 60 7.32 2.17 -22.53
C GLU A 60 8.14 0.90 -22.39
N ASN A 61 8.73 0.67 -21.21
CA ASN A 61 9.48 -0.57 -20.87
C ASN A 61 10.58 -0.91 -21.90
N LEU A 62 11.24 0.10 -22.43
CA LEU A 62 12.28 -0.13 -23.43
C LEU A 62 13.50 -0.81 -22.81
N PRO A 63 14.22 -1.69 -23.54
CA PRO A 63 15.43 -2.35 -23.02
C PRO A 63 16.47 -1.40 -22.44
N ARG A 64 16.60 -0.21 -23.02
CA ARG A 64 17.49 0.87 -22.54
C ARG A 64 17.11 1.39 -21.14
N THR A 65 15.83 1.39 -20.81
CA THR A 65 15.38 1.74 -19.45
C THR A 65 15.96 0.76 -18.43
N HIS A 66 15.87 -0.54 -18.70
CA HIS A 66 16.42 -1.60 -17.85
C HIS A 66 17.97 -1.54 -17.77
N GLU A 67 18.64 -1.30 -18.91
CA GLU A 67 20.10 -1.10 -18.92
C GLU A 67 20.52 0.07 -18.02
N TYR A 68 19.80 1.19 -18.09
CA TYR A 68 20.06 2.36 -17.24
C TYR A 68 19.81 2.05 -15.77
N LEU A 69 18.71 1.37 -15.42
CA LEU A 69 18.40 1.00 -14.05
C LEU A 69 19.47 0.05 -13.47
N LYS A 70 19.97 -0.91 -14.25
CA LYS A 70 21.10 -1.76 -13.84
C LYS A 70 22.36 -0.95 -13.59
N ARG A 71 22.63 0.05 -14.43
CA ARG A 71 23.74 0.98 -14.22
C ARG A 71 23.57 1.74 -12.91
N VAL A 72 22.38 2.32 -12.65
CA VAL A 72 22.08 3.05 -11.41
C VAL A 72 22.25 2.13 -10.20
N ARG A 73 21.70 0.92 -10.26
CA ARG A 73 21.80 -0.05 -9.18
C ARG A 73 23.24 -0.40 -8.86
N LYS A 74 24.05 -0.69 -9.87
CA LYS A 74 25.47 -1.01 -9.71
C LYS A 74 26.26 0.13 -9.06
N GLU A 75 26.03 1.37 -9.47
CA GLU A 75 26.67 2.58 -8.91
C GLU A 75 26.31 2.75 -7.43
N ILE A 76 25.05 2.48 -7.06
CA ILE A 76 24.60 2.60 -5.68
C ILE A 76 25.19 1.49 -4.81
N ASP A 77 25.08 0.24 -5.23
CA ASP A 77 25.54 -0.92 -4.46
C ASP A 77 27.07 -0.86 -4.20
N GLN A 78 27.82 -0.27 -5.14
CA GLN A 78 29.27 -0.18 -5.03
C GLN A 78 29.71 0.78 -3.91
N ASP A 79 29.08 1.94 -3.79
CA ASP A 79 29.56 3.05 -2.94
C ASP A 79 28.62 3.31 -1.75
N PHE A 80 27.36 2.89 -1.84
CA PHE A 80 26.30 3.16 -0.86
C PHE A 80 25.52 1.88 -0.54
N PRO A 81 26.11 0.88 0.10
CA PRO A 81 25.41 -0.34 0.48
C PRO A 81 24.23 -0.01 1.41
N ASP A 82 23.24 -0.88 1.44
CA ASP A 82 22.02 -0.75 2.23
C ASP A 82 21.11 0.44 1.84
N ARG A 83 21.13 0.84 0.58
CA ARG A 83 20.20 1.84 0.03
C ARG A 83 19.12 1.16 -0.83
N VAL A 84 17.94 1.75 -0.87
CA VAL A 84 16.80 1.18 -1.58
C VAL A 84 16.43 1.99 -2.82
N LEU A 85 16.14 1.31 -3.92
CA LEU A 85 15.47 1.85 -5.10
C LEU A 85 14.06 1.29 -5.17
N LEU A 86 13.06 2.17 -5.22
CA LEU A 86 11.64 1.82 -5.33
C LEU A 86 11.11 2.32 -6.68
N ALA A 87 10.74 1.41 -7.56
CA ALA A 87 10.17 1.74 -8.86
C ALA A 87 8.69 2.13 -8.75
N GLU A 88 8.32 3.20 -9.44
CA GLU A 88 6.93 3.50 -9.74
C GLU A 88 6.62 3.10 -11.18
N ALA A 89 5.95 1.96 -11.34
CA ALA A 89 5.44 1.43 -12.59
C ALA A 89 4.00 0.99 -12.38
N ASN A 90 3.05 1.81 -12.86
CA ASN A 90 1.62 1.50 -12.76
C ASN A 90 1.21 0.59 -13.91
N GLN A 91 1.54 -0.69 -13.79
CA GLN A 91 1.34 -1.72 -14.82
C GLN A 91 0.88 -3.04 -14.16
N TRP A 92 0.58 -4.04 -14.98
CA TRP A 92 0.28 -5.38 -14.49
C TRP A 92 1.51 -6.01 -13.79
N PRO A 93 1.31 -6.87 -12.78
CA PRO A 93 2.42 -7.45 -12.04
C PRO A 93 3.44 -8.18 -12.92
N ALA A 94 2.97 -8.80 -14.00
CA ALA A 94 3.83 -9.50 -14.96
C ALA A 94 4.79 -8.56 -15.70
N ASP A 95 4.39 -7.31 -15.93
CA ASP A 95 5.24 -6.30 -16.56
C ASP A 95 6.14 -5.62 -15.53
N VAL A 96 5.60 -5.35 -14.33
CA VAL A 96 6.34 -4.70 -13.25
C VAL A 96 7.50 -5.57 -12.73
N VAL A 97 7.34 -6.89 -12.76
CA VAL A 97 8.39 -7.81 -12.25
C VAL A 97 9.73 -7.64 -12.97
N GLU A 98 9.72 -7.15 -14.21
CA GLU A 98 10.93 -6.90 -14.98
C GLU A 98 11.81 -5.78 -14.35
N TYR A 99 11.22 -4.84 -13.58
CA TYR A 99 11.95 -3.77 -12.87
C TYR A 99 12.75 -4.26 -11.65
N PHE A 100 12.60 -5.50 -11.26
CA PHE A 100 13.51 -6.13 -10.31
C PHE A 100 14.75 -6.73 -11.00
N GLY A 101 14.69 -6.98 -12.33
CA GLY A 101 15.71 -7.71 -13.08
C GLY A 101 15.95 -9.09 -12.50
N GLN A 102 17.21 -9.44 -12.32
CA GLN A 102 17.65 -10.63 -11.58
C GLN A 102 18.06 -10.26 -10.13
N GLY A 103 17.45 -9.22 -9.56
CA GLY A 103 17.87 -8.59 -8.31
C GLY A 103 18.93 -7.50 -8.54
N ASP A 104 19.11 -7.04 -9.77
CA ASP A 104 20.13 -6.12 -10.22
C ASP A 104 19.57 -4.78 -10.76
N GLU A 105 18.26 -4.56 -10.62
CA GLU A 105 17.58 -3.31 -10.91
C GLU A 105 16.99 -2.70 -9.63
N CYS A 106 15.69 -2.45 -9.54
CA CYS A 106 15.08 -1.90 -8.33
C CYS A 106 14.94 -2.95 -7.23
N HIS A 107 15.12 -2.55 -5.99
CA HIS A 107 14.89 -3.41 -4.82
C HIS A 107 13.40 -3.62 -4.55
N MET A 108 12.60 -2.60 -4.87
CA MET A 108 11.17 -2.58 -4.64
C MET A 108 10.43 -2.01 -5.84
N ALA A 109 9.20 -2.44 -6.03
CA ALA A 109 8.25 -1.84 -6.96
C ALA A 109 6.85 -1.80 -6.33
N PHE A 110 6.06 -0.77 -6.63
CA PHE A 110 4.68 -0.69 -6.17
C PHE A 110 3.79 -1.71 -6.86
N HIS A 111 2.94 -2.37 -6.08
CA HIS A 111 1.91 -3.28 -6.57
C HIS A 111 0.59 -2.51 -6.75
N PHE A 112 0.48 -1.69 -7.81
CA PHE A 112 -0.71 -0.86 -8.06
C PHE A 112 -2.01 -1.68 -8.21
N PRO A 113 -2.05 -2.82 -8.93
CA PRO A 113 -3.29 -3.55 -9.14
C PRO A 113 -3.95 -4.11 -7.89
N LEU A 114 -3.20 -4.33 -6.80
CA LEU A 114 -3.74 -4.84 -5.54
C LEU A 114 -4.62 -3.79 -4.83
N MET A 115 -4.21 -2.53 -4.88
CA MET A 115 -4.89 -1.45 -4.17
C MET A 115 -6.39 -1.36 -4.49
N PRO A 116 -6.85 -1.15 -5.76
CA PRO A 116 -8.28 -1.07 -6.06
C PRO A 116 -9.03 -2.37 -5.74
N ARG A 117 -8.35 -3.51 -5.81
CA ARG A 117 -8.96 -4.81 -5.53
C ARG A 117 -9.25 -5.04 -4.05
N ILE A 118 -8.48 -4.45 -3.15
CA ILE A 118 -8.81 -4.42 -1.71
C ILE A 118 -10.14 -3.68 -1.50
N PHE A 119 -10.30 -2.49 -2.10
CA PHE A 119 -11.54 -1.73 -2.03
C PHE A 119 -12.72 -2.47 -2.65
N MET A 120 -12.53 -3.07 -3.84
CA MET A 120 -13.57 -3.90 -4.48
C MET A 120 -13.99 -5.09 -3.63
N SER A 121 -13.03 -5.80 -3.05
CA SER A 121 -13.29 -7.00 -2.24
C SER A 121 -14.15 -6.70 -1.02
N VAL A 122 -13.84 -5.63 -0.30
CA VAL A 122 -14.61 -5.24 0.87
C VAL A 122 -15.99 -4.71 0.45
N ARG A 123 -16.08 -3.91 -0.63
CA ARG A 123 -17.37 -3.37 -1.07
C ARG A 123 -18.31 -4.42 -1.64
N ARG A 124 -17.74 -5.43 -2.33
CA ARG A 124 -18.50 -6.60 -2.85
C ARG A 124 -18.73 -7.68 -1.80
N GLU A 125 -18.10 -7.55 -0.63
CA GLU A 125 -18.09 -8.57 0.43
C GLU A 125 -17.59 -9.94 -0.08
N GLN A 126 -16.55 -9.94 -0.95
CA GLN A 126 -16.01 -11.13 -1.60
C GLN A 126 -14.49 -11.05 -1.70
N ARG A 127 -13.79 -12.14 -1.34
CA ARG A 127 -12.31 -12.20 -1.40
C ARG A 127 -11.77 -12.28 -2.83
N TYR A 128 -12.58 -12.69 -3.80
CA TYR A 128 -12.12 -13.02 -5.15
C TYR A 128 -11.20 -11.97 -5.81
N PRO A 129 -11.49 -10.65 -5.80
CA PRO A 129 -10.61 -9.68 -6.44
C PRO A 129 -9.20 -9.66 -5.85
N ILE A 130 -9.04 -9.85 -4.53
CA ILE A 130 -7.71 -9.95 -3.90
C ILE A 130 -7.05 -11.29 -4.26
N SER A 131 -7.78 -12.40 -4.12
CA SER A 131 -7.24 -13.73 -4.40
C SER A 131 -6.77 -13.86 -5.86
N GLU A 132 -7.53 -13.32 -6.79
CA GLU A 132 -7.21 -13.36 -8.21
C GLU A 132 -5.92 -12.61 -8.53
N ILE A 133 -5.79 -11.35 -8.10
CA ILE A 133 -4.59 -10.56 -8.41
C ILE A 133 -3.34 -11.13 -7.73
N LEU A 134 -3.46 -11.65 -6.51
CA LEU A 134 -2.34 -12.28 -5.83
C LEU A 134 -1.90 -13.58 -6.55
N SER A 135 -2.84 -14.35 -7.10
CA SER A 135 -2.51 -15.56 -7.87
C SER A 135 -1.82 -15.25 -9.21
N GLN A 136 -2.05 -14.05 -9.76
CA GLN A 136 -1.43 -13.56 -10.99
C GLN A 136 -0.11 -12.82 -10.74
N THR A 137 0.24 -12.56 -9.48
CA THR A 137 1.47 -11.86 -9.12
C THR A 137 2.66 -12.81 -9.21
N PRO A 138 3.65 -12.54 -10.09
CA PRO A 138 4.82 -13.39 -10.24
C PRO A 138 5.69 -13.40 -8.99
N ALA A 139 6.51 -14.48 -8.86
CA ALA A 139 7.60 -14.50 -7.90
C ALA A 139 8.64 -13.43 -8.26
N ILE A 140 9.26 -12.84 -7.25
CA ILE A 140 10.30 -11.82 -7.38
C ILE A 140 11.64 -12.38 -6.89
N PRO A 141 12.78 -11.81 -7.33
CA PRO A 141 14.10 -12.23 -6.87
C PRO A 141 14.25 -12.09 -5.34
N ASP A 142 15.11 -12.94 -4.76
CA ASP A 142 15.48 -12.85 -3.35
C ASP A 142 16.06 -11.46 -3.04
N GLY A 143 15.68 -10.91 -1.90
CA GLY A 143 16.09 -9.56 -1.49
C GLY A 143 15.26 -8.43 -2.10
N CYS A 144 14.35 -8.72 -3.02
CA CYS A 144 13.39 -7.75 -3.57
C CYS A 144 12.05 -7.83 -2.83
N GLN A 145 11.23 -6.77 -2.93
CA GLN A 145 9.92 -6.75 -2.31
C GLN A 145 8.93 -5.86 -3.05
N TRP A 146 7.66 -6.28 -3.08
CA TRP A 146 6.55 -5.43 -3.48
C TRP A 146 6.26 -4.35 -2.44
N GLY A 147 6.02 -3.12 -2.87
CA GLY A 147 5.43 -2.06 -2.04
C GLY A 147 3.91 -2.07 -2.19
N ILE A 148 3.18 -2.28 -1.10
CA ILE A 148 1.71 -2.29 -1.11
C ILE A 148 1.18 -1.09 -0.33
N PHE A 149 0.07 -0.52 -0.77
CA PHE A 149 -0.50 0.68 -0.18
C PHE A 149 -2.02 0.74 -0.40
N LEU A 150 -2.71 1.50 0.43
CA LEU A 150 -4.15 1.77 0.28
C LEU A 150 -4.39 3.11 -0.41
N ARG A 151 -3.68 4.13 0.03
CA ARG A 151 -3.72 5.49 -0.52
C ARG A 151 -2.31 6.07 -0.56
N ASN A 152 -2.15 7.07 -1.43
CA ASN A 152 -0.92 7.84 -1.56
C ASN A 152 -1.26 9.32 -1.89
N HIS A 153 -0.29 10.08 -2.33
CA HIS A 153 -0.42 11.50 -2.71
C HIS A 153 -1.13 11.72 -4.07
N ASP A 154 -1.43 10.66 -4.79
CA ASP A 154 -2.13 10.68 -6.08
C ASP A 154 -3.56 10.11 -5.93
N GLU A 155 -4.27 10.00 -7.02
CA GLU A 155 -5.58 9.33 -7.07
C GLU A 155 -5.46 7.83 -6.76
N LEU A 156 -6.54 7.23 -6.28
CA LEU A 156 -6.74 5.79 -6.33
C LEU A 156 -6.90 5.42 -7.80
N THR A 157 -5.79 5.01 -8.45
CA THR A 157 -5.80 4.74 -9.88
C THR A 157 -6.64 3.52 -10.24
N LEU A 158 -7.39 3.63 -11.34
CA LEU A 158 -8.23 2.58 -11.91
C LEU A 158 -7.77 2.23 -13.34
N GLU A 159 -6.48 2.45 -13.64
CA GLU A 159 -5.90 2.07 -14.94
C GLU A 159 -5.74 0.56 -15.06
N MET A 160 -5.41 -0.12 -13.95
CA MET A 160 -5.14 -1.56 -13.91
C MET A 160 -6.36 -2.38 -13.43
N VAL A 161 -7.55 -1.98 -13.87
CA VAL A 161 -8.81 -2.70 -13.70
C VAL A 161 -9.56 -2.73 -15.03
N THR A 162 -10.55 -3.62 -15.17
CA THR A 162 -11.41 -3.65 -16.36
C THR A 162 -12.34 -2.44 -16.40
N ASP A 163 -12.92 -2.15 -17.55
CA ASP A 163 -13.89 -1.05 -17.69
C ASP A 163 -15.10 -1.24 -16.76
N GLU A 164 -15.60 -2.46 -16.63
CA GLU A 164 -16.70 -2.80 -15.72
C GLU A 164 -16.33 -2.58 -14.25
N GLU A 165 -15.12 -2.96 -13.85
CA GLU A 165 -14.59 -2.73 -12.51
C GLU A 165 -14.40 -1.23 -12.24
N ARG A 166 -13.95 -0.48 -13.25
CA ARG A 166 -13.79 0.98 -13.15
C ARG A 166 -15.13 1.66 -12.94
N ASP A 167 -16.14 1.31 -13.74
CA ASP A 167 -17.48 1.86 -13.61
C ASP A 167 -18.09 1.53 -12.24
N TYR A 168 -17.89 0.30 -11.78
CA TYR A 168 -18.30 -0.11 -10.44
C TYR A 168 -17.61 0.74 -9.35
N MET A 169 -16.29 0.92 -9.42
CA MET A 169 -15.53 1.71 -8.45
C MET A 169 -15.98 3.18 -8.44
N TYR A 170 -16.22 3.76 -9.61
CA TYR A 170 -16.75 5.12 -9.69
C TYR A 170 -18.16 5.24 -9.09
N SER A 171 -19.02 4.28 -9.34
CA SER A 171 -20.38 4.23 -8.78
C SER A 171 -20.36 4.17 -7.25
N GLU A 172 -19.47 3.36 -6.68
CA GLU A 172 -19.43 3.10 -5.24
C GLU A 172 -18.66 4.15 -4.44
N TYR A 173 -17.61 4.75 -5.03
CA TYR A 173 -16.65 5.58 -4.28
C TYR A 173 -16.52 7.03 -4.78
N ALA A 174 -17.11 7.39 -5.89
CA ALA A 174 -16.97 8.70 -6.51
C ALA A 174 -18.30 9.26 -7.03
N GLY A 175 -19.29 9.35 -6.15
CA GLY A 175 -20.63 9.85 -6.47
C GLY A 175 -20.66 11.32 -6.90
N ASP A 176 -19.65 12.13 -6.55
CA ASP A 176 -19.47 13.50 -7.01
C ASP A 176 -18.35 13.55 -8.07
N PRO A 177 -18.54 14.21 -9.22
CA PRO A 177 -17.50 14.34 -10.25
C PRO A 177 -16.18 14.93 -9.72
N ARG A 178 -16.23 15.78 -8.71
CA ARG A 178 -15.04 16.36 -8.07
C ARG A 178 -14.18 15.34 -7.30
N MET A 179 -14.72 14.17 -7.01
CA MET A 179 -13.97 13.06 -6.42
C MET A 179 -13.12 12.31 -7.44
N LYS A 180 -13.27 12.61 -8.73
CA LYS A 180 -12.50 11.98 -9.80
C LYS A 180 -11.31 12.86 -10.21
N ALA A 181 -10.19 12.23 -10.54
CA ALA A 181 -9.05 12.85 -11.19
C ALA A 181 -8.37 11.82 -12.09
N ASN A 182 -7.97 12.23 -13.28
CA ASN A 182 -7.41 11.32 -14.29
C ASN A 182 -8.27 10.05 -14.45
N ILE A 183 -7.67 8.87 -14.43
CA ILE A 183 -8.39 7.58 -14.40
C ILE A 183 -8.38 7.05 -12.97
N GLY A 184 -9.04 7.75 -12.04
CA GLY A 184 -9.05 7.36 -10.63
C GLY A 184 -9.89 8.23 -9.72
N ILE A 185 -9.76 7.98 -8.44
CA ILE A 185 -10.55 8.58 -7.35
C ILE A 185 -9.64 9.32 -6.39
N ARG A 186 -9.76 10.64 -6.34
CA ARG A 186 -8.95 11.51 -5.45
C ARG A 186 -9.60 11.70 -4.09
N ARG A 187 -9.63 10.66 -3.30
CA ARG A 187 -10.14 10.64 -1.94
C ARG A 187 -9.12 10.03 -0.98
N ARG A 188 -9.11 10.46 0.28
CA ARG A 188 -8.36 9.80 1.35
C ARG A 188 -9.07 8.55 1.87
N LEU A 189 -8.36 7.73 2.64
CA LEU A 189 -8.86 6.46 3.15
C LEU A 189 -10.14 6.64 3.99
N ALA A 190 -10.13 7.49 5.00
CA ALA A 190 -11.28 7.66 5.89
C ALA A 190 -12.57 8.10 5.17
N PRO A 191 -12.55 9.10 4.25
CA PRO A 191 -13.73 9.42 3.44
C PRO A 191 -14.20 8.31 2.50
N LEU A 192 -13.28 7.53 1.91
CA LEU A 192 -13.64 6.37 1.09
C LEU A 192 -14.39 5.31 1.90
N LEU A 193 -14.08 5.19 3.18
CA LEU A 193 -14.67 4.22 4.11
C LEU A 193 -15.80 4.83 4.96
N GLU A 194 -16.34 5.99 4.55
CA GLU A 194 -17.45 6.68 5.24
C GLU A 194 -17.15 6.93 6.73
N ASN A 195 -15.87 7.14 7.06
CA ASN A 195 -15.36 7.31 8.42
C ASN A 195 -15.67 6.11 9.35
N SER A 196 -15.90 4.93 8.80
CA SER A 196 -16.15 3.71 9.59
C SER A 196 -14.86 3.20 10.22
N ARG A 197 -14.83 3.18 11.55
CA ARG A 197 -13.69 2.71 12.33
C ARG A 197 -13.35 1.25 12.02
N ASP A 198 -14.35 0.38 11.97
CA ASP A 198 -14.16 -1.06 11.73
C ASP A 198 -13.59 -1.31 10.34
N GLN A 199 -14.04 -0.56 9.32
CA GLN A 199 -13.47 -0.65 7.98
C GLN A 199 -12.02 -0.15 7.95
N MET A 200 -11.71 0.99 8.56
CA MET A 200 -10.32 1.51 8.63
C MET A 200 -9.38 0.49 9.31
N GLU A 201 -9.84 -0.17 10.36
CA GLU A 201 -9.07 -1.22 11.03
C GLU A 201 -8.89 -2.45 10.13
N LEU A 202 -9.93 -2.94 9.46
CA LEU A 202 -9.82 -4.05 8.50
C LEU A 202 -8.87 -3.73 7.35
N PHE A 203 -9.01 -2.57 6.71
CA PHE A 203 -8.13 -2.17 5.60
C PHE A 203 -6.67 -2.09 6.04
N THR A 204 -6.42 -1.51 7.21
CA THR A 204 -5.07 -1.43 7.77
C THR A 204 -4.53 -2.82 8.14
N ALA A 205 -5.37 -3.72 8.67
CA ALA A 205 -4.97 -5.10 8.94
C ALA A 205 -4.62 -5.86 7.65
N LEU A 206 -5.39 -5.70 6.57
CA LEU A 206 -5.08 -6.24 5.25
C LEU A 206 -3.75 -5.69 4.73
N LEU A 207 -3.56 -4.36 4.75
CA LEU A 207 -2.31 -3.72 4.33
C LEU A 207 -1.10 -4.27 5.11
N LEU A 208 -1.24 -4.47 6.41
CA LEU A 208 -0.15 -4.93 7.27
C LEU A 208 0.10 -6.44 7.24
N SER A 209 -0.79 -7.24 6.63
CA SER A 209 -0.67 -8.72 6.64
C SER A 209 -0.53 -9.36 5.27
N LEU A 210 -0.98 -8.72 4.19
CA LEU A 210 -0.80 -9.20 2.82
C LEU A 210 0.69 -9.18 2.41
N PRO A 211 1.09 -9.98 1.39
CA PRO A 211 2.47 -10.00 0.91
C PRO A 211 2.92 -8.62 0.42
N GLY A 212 4.05 -8.16 0.93
CA GLY A 212 4.64 -6.88 0.55
C GLY A 212 5.05 -6.02 1.74
N SER A 213 5.80 -4.96 1.47
CA SER A 213 6.11 -3.91 2.44
C SER A 213 4.99 -2.87 2.43
N PRO A 214 4.31 -2.65 3.56
CA PRO A 214 3.22 -1.68 3.63
C PRO A 214 3.75 -0.25 3.57
N VAL A 215 3.15 0.56 2.73
CA VAL A 215 3.38 2.01 2.65
C VAL A 215 2.14 2.72 3.18
N LEU A 216 2.30 3.45 4.27
CA LEU A 216 1.24 4.23 4.91
C LEU A 216 1.28 5.67 4.40
N TYR A 217 0.12 6.20 4.02
CA TYR A 217 0.03 7.61 3.66
C TYR A 217 -0.21 8.45 4.93
N TYR A 218 0.53 9.57 5.07
CA TYR A 218 0.40 10.42 6.25
C TYR A 218 -1.05 10.84 6.50
N GLY A 219 -1.46 10.81 7.76
CA GLY A 219 -2.81 11.18 8.18
C GLY A 219 -3.83 10.03 8.15
N ASP A 220 -3.56 8.93 7.45
CA ASP A 220 -4.45 7.76 7.48
C ASP A 220 -4.50 7.15 8.89
N GLU A 221 -3.38 7.21 9.63
CA GLU A 221 -3.25 6.74 11.01
C GLU A 221 -4.10 7.51 12.03
N ILE A 222 -4.59 8.68 11.66
CA ILE A 222 -5.54 9.47 12.48
C ILE A 222 -6.94 9.55 11.85
N GLY A 223 -7.13 8.98 10.67
CA GLY A 223 -8.40 9.08 9.94
C GLY A 223 -8.62 10.44 9.27
N MET A 224 -7.54 11.07 8.77
CA MET A 224 -7.59 12.38 8.14
C MET A 224 -8.48 12.39 6.90
N GLY A 225 -9.30 13.44 6.75
CA GLY A 225 -10.14 13.65 5.57
C GLY A 225 -9.45 14.32 4.41
N ASP A 226 -10.23 14.64 3.38
CA ASP A 226 -9.78 15.33 2.17
C ASP A 226 -10.66 16.57 1.86
N ASN A 227 -10.23 17.34 0.85
CA ASN A 227 -10.98 18.47 0.34
C ASN A 227 -11.21 18.35 -1.18
N ILE A 228 -12.40 17.86 -1.56
CA ILE A 228 -12.76 17.65 -2.97
C ILE A 228 -12.92 18.95 -3.78
N TRP A 229 -12.92 20.10 -3.14
CA TRP A 229 -13.05 21.41 -3.79
C TRP A 229 -11.73 21.96 -4.36
N LEU A 230 -10.59 21.40 -3.92
CA LEU A 230 -9.28 21.75 -4.46
C LEU A 230 -9.07 21.13 -5.85
N GLY A 231 -8.24 21.76 -6.66
CA GLY A 231 -7.89 21.27 -7.99
C GLY A 231 -6.97 20.04 -7.96
N ASP A 232 -6.78 19.42 -9.11
CA ASP A 232 -5.89 18.28 -9.32
C ASP A 232 -6.04 17.25 -8.17
N ARG A 233 -4.92 16.82 -7.56
CA ARG A 233 -4.83 15.91 -6.39
C ARG A 233 -4.59 16.65 -5.08
N ASP A 234 -4.63 17.97 -5.09
CA ASP A 234 -4.34 18.81 -3.92
C ASP A 234 -5.25 18.54 -2.73
N GLY A 235 -6.50 18.08 -3.00
CA GLY A 235 -7.45 17.72 -1.95
C GLY A 235 -6.98 16.61 -1.01
N VAL A 236 -6.08 15.72 -1.45
CA VAL A 236 -5.49 14.67 -0.61
C VAL A 236 -4.10 15.02 -0.09
N ARG A 237 -3.58 16.22 -0.41
CA ARG A 237 -2.22 16.70 -0.07
C ARG A 237 -2.22 17.84 0.95
N THR A 238 -3.31 18.03 1.66
CA THR A 238 -3.48 19.10 2.65
C THR A 238 -2.53 18.94 3.85
N PRO A 239 -2.22 20.02 4.59
CA PRO A 239 -1.31 19.96 5.73
C PRO A 239 -1.72 18.91 6.77
N MET A 240 -0.74 18.20 7.35
CA MET A 240 -0.95 17.24 8.42
C MET A 240 -1.53 17.94 9.66
N GLN A 241 -2.48 17.26 10.30
CA GLN A 241 -3.22 17.78 11.47
C GLN A 241 -2.53 17.35 12.77
N TRP A 242 -1.57 18.16 13.24
CA TRP A 242 -0.78 17.86 14.44
C TRP A 242 -1.48 18.24 15.74
N THR A 243 -2.04 19.48 15.79
CA THR A 243 -2.67 20.04 16.98
C THR A 243 -3.96 20.77 16.64
N PRO A 244 -4.82 21.12 17.64
CA PRO A 244 -6.00 21.94 17.40
C PRO A 244 -5.66 23.43 17.16
N ASP A 245 -4.39 23.84 17.21
CA ASP A 245 -3.94 25.20 17.09
C ASP A 245 -3.96 25.70 15.63
N ARG A 246 -3.58 26.95 15.46
CA ARG A 246 -3.49 27.64 14.16
C ARG A 246 -2.75 26.78 13.14
N ASN A 247 -3.31 26.71 11.92
CA ASN A 247 -2.79 25.89 10.82
C ASN A 247 -2.61 24.40 11.18
N ALA A 248 -3.42 23.89 12.08
CA ALA A 248 -3.32 22.51 12.57
C ALA A 248 -1.95 22.17 13.21
N GLY A 249 -1.24 23.17 13.72
CA GLY A 249 0.14 23.00 14.22
C GLY A 249 1.18 22.69 13.12
N PHE A 250 0.79 22.72 11.85
CA PHE A 250 1.68 22.44 10.73
C PHE A 250 2.67 23.59 10.47
N SER A 251 2.22 24.84 10.61
CA SER A 251 3.02 26.04 10.35
C SER A 251 2.58 27.21 11.20
N ASN A 252 3.53 28.07 11.57
CA ASN A 252 3.28 29.32 12.28
C ASN A 252 2.99 30.52 11.35
N CYS A 253 2.97 30.30 10.04
CA CYS A 253 2.72 31.37 9.07
C CYS A 253 1.28 31.89 9.14
N ASP A 254 1.00 33.00 8.46
CA ASP A 254 -0.38 33.43 8.21
C ASP A 254 -1.13 32.35 7.42
N PRO A 255 -2.38 31.97 7.78
CA PRO A 255 -3.14 30.94 7.08
C PRO A 255 -3.27 31.18 5.58
N GLY A 256 -3.33 32.45 5.14
CA GLY A 256 -3.36 32.81 3.71
C GLY A 256 -2.04 32.55 2.97
N ARG A 257 -0.96 32.19 3.67
CA ARG A 257 0.34 31.83 3.09
C ARG A 257 0.59 30.34 3.02
N LEU A 258 -0.31 29.51 3.51
CA LEU A 258 -0.23 28.08 3.30
C LEU A 258 -0.39 27.79 1.82
N TYR A 259 0.43 26.87 1.27
CA TYR A 259 0.29 26.43 -0.11
C TYR A 259 -1.06 25.78 -0.36
N LEU A 260 -1.50 24.91 0.55
CA LEU A 260 -2.83 24.30 0.58
C LEU A 260 -3.49 24.60 1.93
N PRO A 261 -4.82 24.82 1.98
CA PRO A 261 -5.53 25.06 3.21
C PRO A 261 -5.59 23.80 4.09
N VAL A 262 -5.70 24.00 5.39
CA VAL A 262 -6.05 22.92 6.33
C VAL A 262 -7.50 22.47 6.16
N ILE A 263 -7.81 21.23 6.55
CA ILE A 263 -9.19 20.72 6.52
C ILE A 263 -10.02 21.39 7.62
N MET A 264 -11.14 21.99 7.21
CA MET A 264 -12.09 22.70 8.09
C MET A 264 -13.48 22.04 8.11
N ASP A 265 -13.58 20.80 7.62
CA ASP A 265 -14.81 20.02 7.58
C ASP A 265 -15.31 19.69 9.00
N PRO A 266 -16.63 19.65 9.28
CA PRO A 266 -17.17 19.33 10.60
C PRO A 266 -16.77 17.94 11.14
N ILE A 267 -16.51 16.97 10.25
CA ILE A 267 -16.12 15.60 10.62
C ILE A 267 -14.61 15.48 10.72
N TYR A 268 -13.88 16.02 9.73
CA TYR A 268 -12.44 15.84 9.55
C TYR A 268 -11.60 17.06 9.95
N GLY A 269 -12.23 18.11 10.45
CA GLY A 269 -11.55 19.37 10.81
C GLY A 269 -10.49 19.17 11.89
N TYR A 270 -9.38 19.85 11.75
CA TYR A 270 -8.19 19.69 12.61
C TYR A 270 -8.44 20.04 14.09
N GLN A 271 -9.46 20.83 14.41
CA GLN A 271 -9.79 21.17 15.80
C GLN A 271 -10.24 19.93 16.60
N GLY A 272 -10.94 18.99 15.95
CA GLY A 272 -11.41 17.76 16.57
C GLY A 272 -10.53 16.54 16.23
N LEU A 273 -10.01 16.50 15.02
CA LEU A 273 -9.23 15.38 14.49
C LEU A 273 -7.76 15.79 14.32
N ASN A 274 -6.91 15.43 15.27
CA ASN A 274 -5.48 15.74 15.24
C ASN A 274 -4.66 14.74 16.05
N VAL A 275 -3.35 14.73 15.83
CA VAL A 275 -2.42 13.83 16.51
C VAL A 275 -2.43 14.04 18.03
N GLU A 276 -2.40 15.29 18.49
CA GLU A 276 -2.34 15.59 19.93
C GLU A 276 -3.55 15.03 20.68
N SER A 277 -4.76 15.20 20.15
CA SER A 277 -5.99 14.68 20.74
C SER A 277 -5.99 13.14 20.76
N GLN A 278 -5.54 12.51 19.68
CA GLN A 278 -5.48 11.06 19.60
C GLN A 278 -4.37 10.46 20.48
N MET A 279 -3.26 11.15 20.68
CA MET A 279 -2.21 10.72 21.62
C MET A 279 -2.70 10.67 23.07
N ARG A 280 -3.67 11.50 23.43
CA ARG A 280 -4.29 11.52 24.78
C ARG A 280 -5.35 10.42 24.97
N THR A 281 -5.79 9.77 23.89
CA THR A 281 -6.90 8.80 23.91
C THR A 281 -6.37 7.39 23.58
N SER A 282 -6.24 6.53 24.58
CA SER A 282 -5.63 5.19 24.44
C SER A 282 -6.34 4.27 23.44
N THR A 283 -7.63 4.52 23.15
CA THR A 283 -8.44 3.76 22.18
C THR A 283 -8.49 4.40 20.80
N SER A 284 -7.72 5.47 20.56
CA SER A 284 -7.69 6.19 19.28
C SER A 284 -7.18 5.29 18.13
N LEU A 285 -7.50 5.69 16.91
CA LEU A 285 -6.99 5.03 15.69
C LEU A 285 -5.46 5.06 15.64
N LEU A 286 -4.85 6.18 16.05
CA LEU A 286 -3.41 6.34 16.10
C LEU A 286 -2.74 5.29 17.02
N HIS A 287 -3.25 5.12 18.25
CA HIS A 287 -2.70 4.10 19.16
C HIS A 287 -2.96 2.69 18.68
N TRP A 288 -4.11 2.44 18.07
CA TRP A 288 -4.43 1.16 17.47
C TRP A 288 -3.47 0.83 16.31
N THR A 289 -3.26 1.78 15.38
CA THR A 289 -2.33 1.62 14.25
C THR A 289 -0.90 1.35 14.74
N ARG A 290 -0.44 2.08 15.77
CA ARG A 290 0.88 1.81 16.39
C ARG A 290 0.98 0.38 16.90
N ARG A 291 -0.02 -0.11 17.64
CA ARG A 291 -0.02 -1.50 18.13
C ARG A 291 0.03 -2.51 16.98
N MET A 292 -0.70 -2.28 15.90
CA MET A 292 -0.67 -3.15 14.71
C MET A 292 0.72 -3.20 14.07
N ILE A 293 1.36 -2.04 13.89
CA ILE A 293 2.72 -1.93 13.37
C ILE A 293 3.72 -2.63 14.29
N ASP A 294 3.63 -2.41 15.61
CA ASP A 294 4.50 -3.04 16.60
C ASP A 294 4.32 -4.57 16.61
N THR A 295 3.08 -5.05 16.46
CA THR A 295 2.79 -6.48 16.34
C THR A 295 3.42 -7.05 15.07
N ARG A 296 3.22 -6.40 13.91
CA ARG A 296 3.86 -6.81 12.66
C ARG A 296 5.38 -6.89 12.77
N LYS A 297 6.02 -5.88 13.37
CA LYS A 297 7.49 -5.81 13.51
C LYS A 297 8.10 -6.93 14.35
N ARG A 298 7.33 -7.50 15.27
CA ARG A 298 7.78 -8.64 16.10
C ARG A 298 7.77 -9.97 15.37
N HIS A 299 7.12 -10.03 14.20
CA HIS A 299 6.95 -11.25 13.41
C HIS A 299 7.57 -11.09 12.02
N PRO A 300 8.80 -11.56 11.77
CA PRO A 300 9.47 -11.50 10.47
C PRO A 300 8.64 -12.08 9.33
N THR A 301 7.80 -13.04 9.67
CA THR A 301 6.83 -13.68 8.76
C THR A 301 6.00 -12.69 7.95
N PHE A 302 5.59 -11.55 8.50
CA PHE A 302 4.84 -10.55 7.73
C PHE A 302 5.68 -9.86 6.66
N GLY A 303 7.00 -9.79 6.83
CA GLY A 303 7.94 -9.21 5.85
C GLY A 303 8.31 -10.20 4.76
N THR A 304 8.94 -11.30 5.15
CA THR A 304 9.61 -12.26 4.25
C THR A 304 8.95 -13.63 4.18
N GLY A 305 7.89 -13.86 4.97
CA GLY A 305 7.19 -15.15 5.00
C GLY A 305 6.48 -15.50 3.70
N SER A 306 6.32 -16.79 3.46
CA SER A 306 5.47 -17.31 2.38
C SER A 306 4.03 -16.81 2.54
N PHE A 307 3.25 -16.95 1.48
CA PHE A 307 1.81 -16.67 1.49
C PHE A 307 1.06 -17.89 0.96
N ALA A 308 0.10 -18.38 1.74
CA ALA A 308 -0.76 -19.48 1.32
C ALA A 308 -2.22 -19.14 1.70
N GLU A 309 -3.04 -18.82 0.70
CA GLU A 309 -4.47 -18.64 0.92
C GLU A 309 -5.10 -19.98 1.31
N LEU A 310 -5.95 -19.96 2.32
CA LEU A 310 -6.74 -21.10 2.74
C LEU A 310 -8.09 -21.11 2.04
N GLY A 311 -8.51 -22.27 1.56
CA GLY A 311 -9.87 -22.48 1.07
C GLY A 311 -10.87 -22.27 2.22
N ALA A 312 -11.54 -21.12 2.22
CA ALA A 312 -12.60 -20.81 3.17
C ALA A 312 -13.97 -21.22 2.57
N SER A 313 -14.82 -21.82 3.39
CA SER A 313 -16.19 -22.19 2.98
C SER A 313 -17.06 -20.96 2.64
N ASN A 314 -16.75 -19.81 3.23
CA ASN A 314 -17.47 -18.55 3.05
C ASN A 314 -16.71 -17.61 2.11
N PRO A 315 -17.28 -17.15 0.98
CA PRO A 315 -16.60 -16.25 0.04
C PRO A 315 -16.28 -14.86 0.59
N SER A 316 -16.98 -14.44 1.66
CA SER A 316 -16.72 -13.15 2.33
C SER A 316 -15.53 -13.21 3.30
N ILE A 317 -14.96 -14.38 3.52
CA ILE A 317 -13.78 -14.55 4.40
C ILE A 317 -12.54 -14.73 3.56
N LEU A 318 -11.57 -13.87 3.76
CA LEU A 318 -10.20 -14.00 3.26
C LEU A 318 -9.33 -14.54 4.39
N ALA A 319 -8.90 -15.80 4.26
CA ALA A 319 -8.02 -16.47 5.23
C ALA A 319 -6.74 -16.93 4.55
N PHE A 320 -5.60 -16.70 5.18
CA PHE A 320 -4.29 -17.12 4.68
C PHE A 320 -3.30 -17.35 5.82
N VAL A 321 -2.29 -18.14 5.52
CA VAL A 321 -1.17 -18.39 6.43
C VAL A 321 0.10 -17.79 5.84
N ARG A 322 0.89 -17.17 6.71
CA ARG A 322 2.25 -16.71 6.44
C ARG A 322 3.22 -17.53 7.28
N GLU A 323 4.34 -17.96 6.69
CA GLU A 323 5.33 -18.80 7.38
C GLU A 323 6.75 -18.35 7.06
N PHE A 324 7.57 -18.20 8.10
CA PHE A 324 9.01 -17.94 8.00
C PHE A 324 9.73 -18.69 9.13
N GLY A 325 10.43 -19.76 8.80
CA GLY A 325 11.00 -20.66 9.80
C GLY A 325 9.92 -21.23 10.72
N ASP A 326 10.08 -21.05 12.02
CA ASP A 326 9.12 -21.47 13.02
C ASP A 326 8.03 -20.43 13.33
N ASP A 327 8.17 -19.22 12.80
CA ASP A 327 7.15 -18.16 12.94
C ASP A 327 6.03 -18.36 11.93
N ARG A 328 4.83 -18.66 12.42
CA ARG A 328 3.64 -18.95 11.62
C ARG A 328 2.49 -18.09 12.07
N VAL A 329 1.88 -17.41 11.13
CA VAL A 329 0.74 -16.52 11.38
C VAL A 329 -0.43 -16.90 10.50
N LEU A 330 -1.59 -17.09 11.12
CA LEU A 330 -2.87 -17.22 10.43
C LEU A 330 -3.60 -15.88 10.50
N CYS A 331 -3.95 -15.33 9.35
CA CYS A 331 -4.80 -14.15 9.22
C CYS A 331 -6.17 -14.56 8.70
N VAL A 332 -7.22 -14.12 9.37
CA VAL A 332 -8.62 -14.37 8.97
C VAL A 332 -9.35 -13.04 8.98
N ASN A 333 -9.92 -12.65 7.83
CA ASN A 333 -10.53 -11.33 7.63
C ASN A 333 -11.96 -11.48 7.12
N ASN A 334 -12.92 -10.87 7.79
CA ASN A 334 -14.29 -10.78 7.32
C ASN A 334 -14.49 -9.50 6.51
N LEU A 335 -14.68 -9.65 5.21
CA LEU A 335 -14.85 -8.53 4.26
C LEU A 335 -16.31 -8.03 4.25
N SER A 336 -17.25 -8.76 4.88
CA SER A 336 -18.64 -8.38 4.95
C SER A 336 -18.94 -7.45 6.13
N ARG A 337 -19.91 -6.56 5.94
CA ARG A 337 -20.50 -5.73 7.02
C ARG A 337 -21.25 -6.53 8.08
N PHE A 338 -21.57 -7.78 7.80
CA PHE A 338 -22.30 -8.67 8.71
C PHE A 338 -21.38 -9.69 9.37
N PRO A 339 -21.71 -10.16 10.57
CA PRO A 339 -21.02 -11.31 11.16
C PRO A 339 -21.05 -12.52 10.23
N GLN A 340 -19.91 -13.18 10.07
CA GLN A 340 -19.77 -14.32 9.16
C GLN A 340 -19.12 -15.52 9.87
N PRO A 341 -19.72 -16.72 9.74
CA PRO A 341 -19.05 -17.96 10.13
C PRO A 341 -18.11 -18.42 9.01
N VAL A 342 -17.08 -19.14 9.37
CA VAL A 342 -16.17 -19.79 8.43
C VAL A 342 -15.64 -21.10 9.00
N GLU A 343 -15.52 -22.11 8.16
CA GLU A 343 -14.79 -23.34 8.42
C GLU A 343 -13.46 -23.31 7.63
N LEU A 344 -12.36 -23.53 8.35
CA LEU A 344 -11.01 -23.51 7.78
C LEU A 344 -10.39 -24.89 7.88
N ASP A 345 -9.73 -25.37 6.83
CA ASP A 345 -8.91 -26.58 6.90
C ASP A 345 -7.55 -26.24 7.51
N LEU A 346 -7.44 -26.51 8.82
CA LEU A 346 -6.20 -26.34 9.58
C LEU A 346 -5.56 -27.67 9.98
N ARG A 347 -5.92 -28.80 9.36
CA ARG A 347 -5.42 -30.16 9.74
C ARG A 347 -3.90 -30.25 9.77
N ARG A 348 -3.18 -29.52 8.92
CA ARG A 348 -1.71 -29.46 8.96
C ARG A 348 -1.15 -28.90 10.27
N PHE A 349 -1.98 -28.18 11.02
CA PHE A 349 -1.67 -27.64 12.36
C PHE A 349 -2.38 -28.38 13.49
N GLU A 350 -2.87 -29.61 13.25
CA GLU A 350 -3.54 -30.40 14.28
C GLU A 350 -2.71 -30.46 15.55
N GLY A 351 -3.34 -30.25 16.71
CA GLY A 351 -2.70 -30.19 18.02
C GLY A 351 -2.20 -28.82 18.44
N VAL A 352 -2.13 -27.84 17.53
CA VAL A 352 -1.71 -26.45 17.84
C VAL A 352 -2.87 -25.70 18.50
N VAL A 353 -2.56 -24.85 19.48
CA VAL A 353 -3.49 -23.89 20.07
C VAL A 353 -3.19 -22.53 19.47
N PRO A 354 -4.09 -21.97 18.59
CA PRO A 354 -3.91 -20.65 18.05
C PRO A 354 -3.98 -19.59 19.17
N VAL A 355 -3.07 -18.60 19.12
CA VAL A 355 -3.06 -17.48 20.05
C VAL A 355 -3.31 -16.20 19.30
N GLU A 356 -4.39 -15.51 19.63
CA GLU A 356 -4.72 -14.22 19.03
C GLU A 356 -3.69 -13.16 19.44
N MET A 357 -3.15 -12.42 18.47
CA MET A 357 -1.92 -11.65 18.64
C MET A 357 -2.12 -10.31 19.36
N LEU A 358 -3.29 -9.71 19.29
CA LEU A 358 -3.56 -8.38 19.86
C LEU A 358 -3.97 -8.45 21.32
N GLY A 359 -4.79 -9.44 21.68
CA GLY A 359 -5.28 -9.67 23.04
C GLY A 359 -4.57 -10.81 23.78
N GLY A 360 -3.77 -11.61 23.10
CA GLY A 360 -3.09 -12.77 23.69
C GLY A 360 -4.03 -13.91 24.07
N MET A 361 -5.24 -13.96 23.50
CA MET A 361 -6.23 -14.98 23.84
C MET A 361 -5.94 -16.31 23.15
N HIS A 362 -5.97 -17.39 23.93
CA HIS A 362 -5.88 -18.75 23.43
C HIS A 362 -7.23 -19.18 22.88
N PHE A 363 -7.22 -19.68 21.66
CA PHE A 363 -8.40 -20.25 21.00
C PHE A 363 -8.42 -21.78 21.14
N PRO A 364 -9.53 -22.44 20.78
CA PRO A 364 -9.61 -23.89 20.85
C PRO A 364 -8.48 -24.59 20.08
N LYS A 365 -8.00 -25.71 20.60
CA LYS A 365 -6.97 -26.53 19.96
C LYS A 365 -7.44 -27.01 18.60
N VAL A 366 -6.59 -26.90 17.58
CA VAL A 366 -6.87 -27.42 16.24
C VAL A 366 -6.96 -28.94 16.29
N GLY A 367 -8.07 -29.48 15.82
CA GLY A 367 -8.33 -30.92 15.71
C GLY A 367 -8.39 -31.40 14.25
N ALA A 368 -8.88 -32.63 14.07
CA ALA A 368 -9.04 -33.23 12.74
C ALA A 368 -10.23 -32.67 11.94
N LEU A 369 -11.20 -32.04 12.61
CA LEU A 369 -12.36 -31.40 11.97
C LEU A 369 -12.03 -29.99 11.46
N PRO A 370 -12.81 -29.47 10.49
CA PRO A 370 -12.70 -28.08 10.07
C PRO A 370 -12.78 -27.12 11.24
N TYR A 371 -11.92 -26.13 11.26
CA TYR A 371 -11.81 -25.15 12.34
C TYR A 371 -12.84 -24.04 12.18
N LEU A 372 -13.87 -24.05 13.02
CA LEU A 372 -14.98 -23.08 12.97
C LEU A 372 -14.61 -21.79 13.71
N LEU A 373 -14.76 -20.67 13.01
CA LEU A 373 -14.69 -19.32 13.56
C LEU A 373 -15.94 -18.52 13.19
N THR A 374 -16.29 -17.54 14.00
CA THR A 374 -17.25 -16.50 13.66
C THR A 374 -16.59 -15.16 13.89
N LEU A 375 -16.59 -14.30 12.84
CA LEU A 375 -16.02 -12.97 12.90
C LEU A 375 -17.14 -11.92 12.87
N PRO A 376 -17.05 -10.84 13.66
CA PRO A 376 -17.95 -9.69 13.52
C PRO A 376 -17.83 -9.04 12.13
N GLY A 377 -18.77 -8.21 11.75
CA GLY A 377 -18.71 -7.45 10.51
C GLY A 377 -17.42 -6.62 10.44
N HIS A 378 -16.73 -6.72 9.31
CA HIS A 378 -15.39 -6.10 9.10
C HIS A 378 -14.35 -6.48 10.15
N GLY A 379 -14.57 -7.55 10.94
CA GLY A 379 -13.63 -8.05 11.94
C GLY A 379 -12.52 -8.89 11.32
N PHE A 380 -11.43 -8.99 12.05
CA PHE A 380 -10.30 -9.84 11.65
C PHE A 380 -9.64 -10.46 12.88
N TYR A 381 -8.89 -11.54 12.65
CA TYR A 381 -7.97 -12.12 13.61
C TYR A 381 -6.60 -12.37 13.01
N TRP A 382 -5.56 -12.07 13.78
CA TRP A 382 -4.21 -12.54 13.55
C TRP A 382 -3.86 -13.53 14.67
N PHE A 383 -3.50 -14.75 14.29
CA PHE A 383 -3.10 -15.78 15.23
C PHE A 383 -1.65 -16.17 15.01
N THR A 384 -0.89 -16.32 16.09
CA THR A 384 0.30 -17.13 16.03
C THR A 384 -0.10 -18.60 16.09
N LEU A 385 0.60 -19.44 15.30
CA LEU A 385 0.47 -20.90 15.32
C LEU A 385 1.81 -21.48 15.83
N PRO A 386 2.02 -21.56 17.15
CA PRO A 386 3.29 -22.00 17.72
C PRO A 386 3.64 -23.42 17.29
N ALA A 387 4.94 -23.70 17.13
CA ALA A 387 5.40 -25.06 16.86
C ALA A 387 4.96 -26.00 18.01
N LYS A 388 4.64 -27.26 17.68
CA LYS A 388 4.34 -28.27 18.70
C LYS A 388 5.54 -28.40 19.65
N ARG A 389 5.33 -28.28 20.94
CA ARG A 389 6.37 -28.61 21.90
C ARG A 389 6.58 -30.14 21.91
N ALA A 390 7.84 -30.56 21.99
CA ALA A 390 8.18 -31.99 22.06
C ALA A 390 7.53 -32.73 23.26
N GLU A 391 6.96 -32.00 24.19
CA GLU A 391 6.25 -32.51 25.36
C GLU A 391 4.76 -32.82 25.13
N ASP A 392 4.22 -32.47 23.95
CA ASP A 392 2.80 -32.64 23.58
C ASP A 392 2.57 -33.86 22.65
N VAL A 393 3.57 -34.75 22.51
CA VAL A 393 3.53 -35.97 21.68
C VAL A 393 3.37 -37.21 22.55
#